data_5cf3993298dc9414f5747b8c14e1d6bd
#
_entry.id   5cf3993298dc9414f5747b8c14e1d6bd
#
_cell.length_a   1.000
_cell.length_b   1.000
_cell.length_c   1.000
_cell.angle_alpha   90.00
_cell.angle_beta   90.00
_cell.angle_gamma   90.00
#
_symmetry.space_group_name_H-M   'P 1'
#
loop_
_entity.id
_entity.type
_entity.pdbx_description
1 polymer ?
#
loop_
_entity_poly.entity_id
_entity_poly.type
_entity_poly.pdbx_seq_one_letter_code
_entity_poly.pdbx_strand_id
1 'polypeptide(L)'
;MRYGASTFIWFSPFSNRTLDVIDRVKALGFDIIEVCVEDPETIDVDAIGARAAGAGVGVTVCGAFGPGRDLSSEDGAVRKAGLDYLRRCIDFAADLGSPFVSGPMYAAVGNTRLLDKAARREQWHRAVASLRPAASYAKERSVRLAVEPLNRFETDLINTVDQGLQLIREIGADNVGLLLDTFHMNIEEKDIPAAIRRAAGHIVEFHACSNDRGTPGEDHLPWREIAEALREARYEGPLVIEAFTPEIREIAKAVSIWRPLARSQDALAAEGLKHLRATFERYASFDASRHPRIKPRLKPGLTLLLKARSANASTEARSPVQAGVRDSAGSGSHRPTARTKRDPR
;
A
#
# COMPACT_ATOMS: atom_id res chain seq x y z
N MET A 1 11.03 -2.15 -13.40
CA MET A 1 9.79 -1.61 -12.81
C MET A 1 8.71 -2.66 -12.93
N ARG A 2 7.80 -2.81 -11.97
CA ARG A 2 6.66 -3.73 -12.04
C ARG A 2 5.37 -2.95 -12.30
N TYR A 3 4.45 -3.54 -13.05
CA TYR A 3 3.18 -2.91 -13.40
C TYR A 3 2.03 -3.62 -12.72
N GLY A 4 1.15 -2.85 -12.11
CA GLY A 4 -0.01 -3.34 -11.37
C GLY A 4 -1.33 -2.82 -11.91
N ALA A 5 -2.41 -3.50 -11.53
CA ALA A 5 -3.78 -3.09 -11.79
C ALA A 5 -4.60 -3.19 -10.52
N SER A 6 -5.36 -2.14 -10.21
CA SER A 6 -6.27 -2.10 -9.07
C SER A 6 -7.54 -2.92 -9.34
N THR A 7 -8.03 -3.62 -8.33
CA THR A 7 -9.30 -4.36 -8.41
C THR A 7 -10.50 -3.46 -8.72
N PHE A 8 -10.43 -2.19 -8.37
CA PHE A 8 -11.49 -1.20 -8.68
C PHE A 8 -11.77 -1.03 -10.17
N ILE A 9 -10.81 -1.41 -11.05
CA ILE A 9 -11.06 -1.39 -12.49
C ILE A 9 -12.28 -2.26 -12.84
N TRP A 10 -12.47 -3.38 -12.13
CA TRP A 10 -13.52 -4.36 -12.48
C TRP A 10 -14.58 -4.55 -11.40
N PHE A 11 -14.23 -4.39 -10.12
CA PHE A 11 -15.10 -4.77 -9.00
C PHE A 11 -15.06 -3.76 -7.86
N SER A 12 -16.23 -3.58 -7.23
CA SER A 12 -16.42 -2.88 -5.96
C SER A 12 -17.71 -3.40 -5.31
N PRO A 13 -17.63 -4.06 -4.14
CA PRO A 13 -16.40 -4.46 -3.46
C PRO A 13 -15.71 -5.67 -4.13
N PHE A 14 -14.38 -5.73 -4.01
CA PHE A 14 -13.63 -6.94 -4.25
C PHE A 14 -13.93 -7.96 -3.15
N SER A 15 -14.06 -9.25 -3.50
CA SER A 15 -14.37 -10.32 -2.56
C SER A 15 -13.91 -11.68 -3.09
N ASN A 16 -14.03 -12.72 -2.27
CA ASN A 16 -13.75 -14.10 -2.70
C ASN A 16 -14.58 -14.59 -3.89
N ARG A 17 -15.68 -13.92 -4.21
CA ARG A 17 -16.51 -14.24 -5.39
C ARG A 17 -15.91 -13.73 -6.69
N THR A 18 -14.89 -12.88 -6.63
CA THR A 18 -14.28 -12.19 -7.76
C THR A 18 -12.78 -12.51 -7.92
N LEU A 19 -12.30 -13.61 -7.31
CA LEU A 19 -10.89 -14.03 -7.35
C LEU A 19 -10.36 -14.32 -8.77
N ASP A 20 -11.24 -14.59 -9.74
CA ASP A 20 -10.87 -14.76 -11.15
C ASP A 20 -10.23 -13.50 -11.77
N VAL A 21 -10.42 -12.33 -11.16
CA VAL A 21 -9.74 -11.10 -11.58
C VAL A 21 -8.20 -11.24 -11.50
N ILE A 22 -7.67 -12.07 -10.61
CA ILE A 22 -6.24 -12.32 -10.48
C ILE A 22 -5.69 -12.95 -11.78
N ASP A 23 -6.41 -13.93 -12.33
CA ASP A 23 -6.02 -14.55 -13.61
C ASP A 23 -6.20 -13.59 -14.78
N ARG A 24 -7.25 -12.74 -14.73
CA ARG A 24 -7.48 -11.69 -15.72
C ARG A 24 -6.33 -10.69 -15.75
N VAL A 25 -5.88 -10.21 -14.61
CA VAL A 25 -4.73 -9.32 -14.45
C VAL A 25 -3.48 -9.95 -15.04
N LYS A 26 -3.25 -11.25 -14.77
CA LYS A 26 -2.14 -12.01 -15.37
C LYS A 26 -2.25 -12.12 -16.89
N ALA A 27 -3.43 -12.46 -17.39
CA ALA A 27 -3.68 -12.62 -18.83
C ALA A 27 -3.48 -11.29 -19.60
N LEU A 28 -3.79 -10.15 -18.98
CA LEU A 28 -3.53 -8.82 -19.51
C LEU A 28 -2.04 -8.43 -19.46
N GLY A 29 -1.21 -9.19 -18.74
CA GLY A 29 0.25 -9.03 -18.71
C GLY A 29 0.78 -8.20 -17.54
N PHE A 30 -0.02 -7.96 -16.52
CA PHE A 30 0.44 -7.28 -15.30
C PHE A 30 1.29 -8.19 -14.41
N ASP A 31 2.12 -7.58 -13.58
CA ASP A 31 3.00 -8.25 -12.61
C ASP A 31 2.36 -8.27 -11.21
N ILE A 32 1.43 -7.35 -10.94
CA ILE A 32 0.83 -7.09 -9.62
C ILE A 32 -0.69 -6.89 -9.77
N ILE A 33 -1.43 -7.44 -8.81
CA ILE A 33 -2.79 -7.01 -8.53
C ILE A 33 -2.80 -6.19 -7.24
N GLU A 34 -3.43 -5.03 -7.28
CA GLU A 34 -3.72 -4.26 -6.08
C GLU A 34 -5.11 -4.60 -5.58
N VAL A 35 -5.16 -5.19 -4.38
CA VAL A 35 -6.42 -5.56 -3.72
C VAL A 35 -6.93 -4.40 -2.89
N CYS A 36 -8.07 -3.85 -3.29
CA CYS A 36 -8.77 -2.79 -2.56
C CYS A 36 -9.70 -3.41 -1.50
N VAL A 37 -9.38 -3.17 -0.23
CA VAL A 37 -10.08 -3.76 0.91
C VAL A 37 -11.24 -2.87 1.32
N GLU A 38 -12.41 -3.05 0.71
CA GLU A 38 -13.61 -2.29 1.09
C GLU A 38 -14.33 -2.95 2.27
N ASP A 39 -14.47 -4.27 2.24
CA ASP A 39 -15.07 -5.06 3.32
C ASP A 39 -14.15 -6.23 3.73
N PRO A 40 -13.39 -6.09 4.82
CA PRO A 40 -12.47 -7.13 5.30
C PRO A 40 -13.13 -8.48 5.57
N GLU A 41 -14.42 -8.50 5.90
CA GLU A 41 -15.13 -9.73 6.27
C GLU A 41 -15.48 -10.60 5.04
N THR A 42 -15.38 -10.06 3.84
CA THR A 42 -15.63 -10.77 2.57
C THR A 42 -14.37 -11.29 1.91
N ILE A 43 -13.20 -11.09 2.55
CA ILE A 43 -11.87 -11.40 2.03
C ILE A 43 -11.26 -12.57 2.80
N ASP A 44 -10.93 -13.64 2.08
CA ASP A 44 -10.12 -14.75 2.53
C ASP A 44 -8.69 -14.59 1.97
N VAL A 45 -7.77 -14.23 2.85
CA VAL A 45 -6.38 -13.92 2.53
C VAL A 45 -5.66 -15.14 1.96
N ASP A 46 -5.91 -16.34 2.52
CA ASP A 46 -5.29 -17.58 2.06
C ASP A 46 -5.72 -17.92 0.62
N ALA A 47 -7.01 -17.72 0.31
CA ALA A 47 -7.52 -17.95 -1.05
C ALA A 47 -6.92 -16.97 -2.06
N ILE A 48 -6.76 -15.68 -1.70
CA ILE A 48 -6.08 -14.69 -2.54
C ILE A 48 -4.62 -15.08 -2.73
N GLY A 49 -3.89 -15.37 -1.64
CA GLY A 49 -2.48 -15.72 -1.68
C GLY A 49 -2.22 -16.96 -2.54
N ALA A 50 -3.02 -18.02 -2.38
CA ALA A 50 -2.92 -19.24 -3.19
C ALA A 50 -3.18 -18.95 -4.68
N ARG A 51 -4.21 -18.16 -5.01
CA ARG A 51 -4.54 -17.82 -6.40
C ARG A 51 -3.46 -16.96 -7.04
N ALA A 52 -2.98 -15.94 -6.34
CA ALA A 52 -1.93 -15.03 -6.82
C ALA A 52 -0.61 -15.79 -7.05
N ALA A 53 -0.21 -16.66 -6.11
CA ALA A 53 0.97 -17.51 -6.26
C ALA A 53 0.84 -18.47 -7.45
N GLY A 54 -0.33 -19.12 -7.62
CA GLY A 54 -0.61 -19.99 -8.76
C GLY A 54 -0.55 -19.27 -10.12
N ALA A 55 -1.01 -18.02 -10.18
CA ALA A 55 -0.94 -17.17 -11.36
C ALA A 55 0.45 -16.53 -11.58
N GLY A 56 1.32 -16.52 -10.58
CA GLY A 56 2.60 -15.81 -10.59
C GLY A 56 2.41 -14.29 -10.66
N VAL A 57 1.48 -13.76 -9.87
CA VAL A 57 1.17 -12.33 -9.72
C VAL A 57 1.48 -11.89 -8.30
N GLY A 58 2.17 -10.77 -8.12
CA GLY A 58 2.36 -10.16 -6.80
C GLY A 58 1.08 -9.48 -6.33
N VAL A 59 0.95 -9.30 -5.01
CA VAL A 59 -0.20 -8.59 -4.41
C VAL A 59 0.28 -7.33 -3.72
N THR A 60 -0.45 -6.22 -3.89
CA THR A 60 -0.38 -5.04 -3.03
C THR A 60 -1.76 -4.78 -2.41
N VAL A 61 -1.81 -4.02 -1.32
CA VAL A 61 -3.04 -3.79 -0.57
C VAL A 61 -3.33 -2.30 -0.47
N CYS A 62 -4.52 -1.90 -0.91
CA CYS A 62 -5.05 -0.55 -0.78
C CYS A 62 -6.26 -0.54 0.17
N GLY A 63 -6.32 0.43 1.07
CA GLY A 63 -7.43 0.60 2.01
C GLY A 63 -8.46 1.61 1.52
N ALA A 64 -9.75 1.30 1.76
CA ALA A 64 -10.88 2.18 1.48
C ALA A 64 -11.39 2.86 2.76
N PHE A 65 -11.21 4.18 2.86
CA PHE A 65 -11.52 4.97 4.06
C PHE A 65 -12.77 5.82 3.85
N GLY A 66 -13.94 5.29 4.20
CA GLY A 66 -15.22 5.99 4.18
C GLY A 66 -15.58 6.67 5.52
N PRO A 67 -16.77 7.27 5.64
CA PRO A 67 -17.19 8.08 6.82
C PRO A 67 -17.05 7.37 8.17
N GLY A 68 -17.25 6.05 8.23
CA GLY A 68 -17.07 5.24 9.44
C GLY A 68 -15.61 4.90 9.79
N ARG A 69 -14.63 5.33 9.00
CA ARG A 69 -13.19 4.97 9.12
C ARG A 69 -12.29 6.20 9.08
N ASP A 70 -12.72 7.29 9.66
CA ASP A 70 -12.03 8.59 9.63
C ASP A 70 -11.09 8.73 10.82
N LEU A 71 -9.78 8.64 10.57
CA LEU A 71 -8.75 8.79 11.60
C LEU A 71 -8.58 10.25 12.08
N SER A 72 -9.18 11.21 11.38
CA SER A 72 -9.21 12.63 11.76
C SER A 72 -10.49 13.08 12.45
N SER A 73 -11.48 12.19 12.57
CA SER A 73 -12.80 12.49 13.14
C SER A 73 -12.72 13.07 14.55
N GLU A 74 -13.68 13.91 14.92
CA GLU A 74 -13.87 14.36 16.31
C GLU A 74 -14.38 13.24 17.20
N ASP A 75 -15.16 12.31 16.63
CA ASP A 75 -15.65 11.13 17.33
C ASP A 75 -14.54 10.10 17.54
N GLY A 76 -14.22 9.83 18.81
CA GLY A 76 -13.22 8.82 19.19
C GLY A 76 -13.59 7.39 18.77
N ALA A 77 -14.89 7.06 18.70
CA ALA A 77 -15.34 5.74 18.25
C ALA A 77 -15.08 5.54 16.75
N VAL A 78 -15.31 6.58 15.93
CA VAL A 78 -15.01 6.56 14.49
C VAL A 78 -13.50 6.45 14.24
N ARG A 79 -12.67 7.19 15.00
CA ARG A 79 -11.19 7.05 14.88
C ARG A 79 -10.74 5.65 15.27
N LYS A 80 -11.33 5.08 16.34
CA LYS A 80 -11.01 3.70 16.76
C LYS A 80 -11.38 2.69 15.66
N ALA A 81 -12.57 2.78 15.09
CA ALA A 81 -13.01 1.90 14.00
C ALA A 81 -12.08 2.02 12.78
N GLY A 82 -11.68 3.24 12.41
CA GLY A 82 -10.71 3.48 11.35
C GLY A 82 -9.34 2.87 11.63
N LEU A 83 -8.85 2.97 12.87
CA LEU A 83 -7.59 2.37 13.28
C LEU A 83 -7.66 0.83 13.29
N ASP A 84 -8.75 0.25 13.78
CA ASP A 84 -8.96 -1.21 13.78
C ASP A 84 -9.03 -1.75 12.34
N TYR A 85 -9.71 -1.03 11.45
CA TYR A 85 -9.74 -1.35 10.02
C TYR A 85 -8.34 -1.26 9.38
N LEU A 86 -7.57 -0.19 9.64
CA LEU A 86 -6.21 -0.06 9.11
C LEU A 86 -5.30 -1.19 9.60
N ARG A 87 -5.45 -1.63 10.84
CA ARG A 87 -4.73 -2.81 11.37
C ARG A 87 -5.08 -4.08 10.61
N ARG A 88 -6.36 -4.29 10.27
CA ARG A 88 -6.78 -5.42 9.41
C ARG A 88 -6.12 -5.37 8.03
N CYS A 89 -6.06 -4.19 7.41
CA CYS A 89 -5.34 -4.01 6.13
C CYS A 89 -3.85 -4.31 6.27
N ILE A 90 -3.22 -3.92 7.38
CA ILE A 90 -1.81 -4.22 7.67
C ILE A 90 -1.59 -5.73 7.84
N ASP A 91 -2.48 -6.43 8.56
CA ASP A 91 -2.43 -7.88 8.70
C ASP A 91 -2.56 -8.56 7.33
N PHE A 92 -3.53 -8.14 6.50
CA PHE A 92 -3.68 -8.65 5.14
C PHE A 92 -2.43 -8.41 4.29
N ALA A 93 -1.82 -7.22 4.39
CA ALA A 93 -0.59 -6.93 3.67
C ALA A 93 0.55 -7.86 4.09
N ALA A 94 0.72 -8.09 5.39
CA ALA A 94 1.74 -9.00 5.91
C ALA A 94 1.52 -10.44 5.44
N ASP A 95 0.29 -10.94 5.52
CA ASP A 95 -0.07 -12.32 5.15
C ASP A 95 0.05 -12.55 3.63
N LEU A 96 -0.27 -11.55 2.81
CA LEU A 96 -0.16 -11.60 1.35
C LEU A 96 1.25 -11.28 0.81
N GLY A 97 2.18 -10.90 1.70
CA GLY A 97 3.52 -10.47 1.30
C GLY A 97 3.55 -9.13 0.58
N SER A 98 2.53 -8.28 0.77
CA SER A 98 2.54 -6.89 0.32
C SER A 98 3.50 -6.07 1.18
N PRO A 99 4.43 -5.31 0.58
CA PRO A 99 5.38 -4.52 1.35
C PRO A 99 4.77 -3.28 2.00
N PHE A 100 3.52 -2.96 1.70
CA PHE A 100 2.82 -1.77 2.20
C PHE A 100 1.29 -1.93 2.18
N VAL A 101 0.63 -1.02 2.91
CA VAL A 101 -0.77 -0.65 2.73
C VAL A 101 -0.81 0.77 2.23
N SER A 102 -1.57 1.04 1.16
CA SER A 102 -1.76 2.36 0.55
C SER A 102 -3.17 2.92 0.77
N GLY A 103 -3.34 4.18 0.43
CA GLY A 103 -4.61 4.88 0.40
C GLY A 103 -4.71 6.10 1.33
N PRO A 104 -5.86 6.80 1.36
CA PRO A 104 -6.09 8.05 2.10
C PRO A 104 -6.38 7.81 3.59
N MET A 105 -5.52 7.06 4.27
CA MET A 105 -5.73 6.54 5.62
C MET A 105 -5.81 7.60 6.74
N TYR A 106 -5.61 8.87 6.44
CA TYR A 106 -5.62 9.97 7.42
C TYR A 106 -7.03 10.53 7.71
N ALA A 107 -7.96 10.41 6.75
CA ALA A 107 -9.33 10.93 6.87
C ALA A 107 -10.29 10.12 5.99
N ALA A 108 -11.60 10.29 6.21
CA ALA A 108 -12.59 9.73 5.31
C ALA A 108 -12.63 10.47 3.98
N VAL A 109 -12.71 9.72 2.88
CA VAL A 109 -13.05 10.24 1.55
C VAL A 109 -14.46 10.83 1.59
N GLY A 110 -14.61 12.02 1.01
CA GLY A 110 -15.85 12.80 1.02
C GLY A 110 -15.90 13.88 2.12
N ASN A 111 -14.89 13.98 2.99
CA ASN A 111 -14.76 15.10 3.93
C ASN A 111 -14.30 16.36 3.17
N THR A 112 -15.26 17.19 2.76
CA THR A 112 -15.03 18.43 1.98
C THR A 112 -15.69 19.62 2.67
N ARG A 113 -15.20 19.94 3.87
CA ARG A 113 -15.75 20.98 4.76
C ARG A 113 -14.89 22.23 4.73
N LEU A 114 -15.48 23.37 4.86
CA LEU A 114 -14.75 24.62 5.03
C LEU A 114 -14.54 24.89 6.54
N LEU A 115 -13.56 24.20 7.13
CA LEU A 115 -13.22 24.38 8.53
C LEU A 115 -12.43 25.67 8.76
N ASP A 116 -12.65 26.31 9.94
CA ASP A 116 -11.78 27.39 10.37
C ASP A 116 -10.36 26.89 10.71
N LYS A 117 -9.43 27.81 10.92
CA LYS A 117 -8.01 27.48 11.14
C LYS A 117 -7.78 26.62 12.40
N ALA A 118 -8.56 26.82 13.44
CA ALA A 118 -8.43 26.08 14.70
C ALA A 118 -8.95 24.65 14.53
N ALA A 119 -10.15 24.48 13.99
CA ALA A 119 -10.76 23.18 13.73
C ALA A 119 -9.91 22.34 12.73
N ARG A 120 -9.36 22.98 11.67
CA ARG A 120 -8.46 22.30 10.73
C ARG A 120 -7.17 21.84 11.39
N ARG A 121 -6.59 22.63 12.29
CA ARG A 121 -5.40 22.23 13.05
C ARG A 121 -5.68 21.04 13.98
N GLU A 122 -6.81 21.05 14.66
CA GLU A 122 -7.23 19.94 15.51
C GLU A 122 -7.50 18.65 14.70
N GLN A 123 -8.13 18.76 13.52
CA GLN A 123 -8.30 17.66 12.58
C GLN A 123 -6.94 17.07 12.19
N TRP A 124 -5.98 17.91 11.83
CA TRP A 124 -4.61 17.50 11.50
C TRP A 124 -3.93 16.76 12.66
N HIS A 125 -3.99 17.31 13.86
CA HIS A 125 -3.42 16.69 15.06
C HIS A 125 -4.04 15.32 15.34
N ARG A 126 -5.35 15.16 15.16
CA ARG A 126 -6.02 13.86 15.33
C ARG A 126 -5.54 12.84 14.29
N ALA A 127 -5.39 13.23 13.04
CA ALA A 127 -4.85 12.36 12.00
C ALA A 127 -3.42 11.89 12.33
N VAL A 128 -2.53 12.80 12.70
CA VAL A 128 -1.15 12.47 13.12
C VAL A 128 -1.15 11.54 14.34
N ALA A 129 -1.95 11.86 15.37
CA ALA A 129 -2.02 11.06 16.59
C ALA A 129 -2.55 9.64 16.34
N SER A 130 -3.50 9.48 15.40
CA SER A 130 -4.06 8.18 15.02
C SER A 130 -3.10 7.35 14.16
N LEU A 131 -2.31 7.99 13.29
CA LEU A 131 -1.37 7.30 12.40
C LEU A 131 -0.11 6.81 13.11
N ARG A 132 0.34 7.45 14.19
CA ARG A 132 1.52 7.00 14.95
C ARG A 132 1.42 5.55 15.45
N PRO A 133 0.38 5.14 16.19
CA PRO A 133 0.23 3.74 16.61
C PRO A 133 0.02 2.78 15.43
N ALA A 134 -0.60 3.23 14.32
CA ALA A 134 -0.71 2.42 13.11
C ALA A 134 0.65 2.18 12.46
N ALA A 135 1.51 3.19 12.39
CA ALA A 135 2.88 3.07 11.87
C ALA A 135 3.72 2.10 12.71
N SER A 136 3.62 2.17 14.06
CA SER A 136 4.30 1.22 14.94
C SER A 136 3.83 -0.22 14.69
N TYR A 137 2.52 -0.42 14.61
CA TYR A 137 1.92 -1.73 14.34
C TYR A 137 2.34 -2.30 12.97
N ALA A 138 2.39 -1.46 11.93
CA ALA A 138 2.84 -1.83 10.60
C ALA A 138 4.34 -2.20 10.59
N LYS A 139 5.17 -1.45 11.34
CA LYS A 139 6.61 -1.71 11.46
C LYS A 139 6.90 -3.09 12.06
N GLU A 140 6.16 -3.49 13.10
CA GLU A 140 6.27 -4.82 13.73
C GLU A 140 5.97 -5.96 12.74
N ARG A 141 5.23 -5.69 11.67
CA ARG A 141 4.87 -6.63 10.61
C ARG A 141 5.69 -6.46 9.33
N SER A 142 6.72 -5.63 9.36
CA SER A 142 7.54 -5.29 8.19
C SER A 142 6.74 -4.67 7.03
N VAL A 143 5.63 -3.99 7.34
CA VAL A 143 4.76 -3.29 6.40
C VAL A 143 5.00 -1.79 6.48
N ARG A 144 4.99 -1.12 5.33
CA ARG A 144 5.01 0.34 5.23
C ARG A 144 3.59 0.88 5.10
N LEU A 145 3.41 2.15 5.44
CA LEU A 145 2.18 2.88 5.16
C LEU A 145 2.45 3.88 4.02
N ALA A 146 1.63 3.83 2.98
CA ALA A 146 1.68 4.74 1.82
C ALA A 146 0.48 5.68 1.86
N VAL A 147 0.67 6.87 2.41
CA VAL A 147 -0.38 7.89 2.55
C VAL A 147 -0.64 8.56 1.22
N GLU A 148 -1.89 8.67 0.83
CA GLU A 148 -2.31 9.22 -0.45
C GLU A 148 -2.90 10.64 -0.30
N PRO A 149 -2.26 11.69 -0.83
CA PRO A 149 -2.89 12.98 -0.99
C PRO A 149 -4.01 12.91 -2.06
N LEU A 150 -5.23 13.27 -1.69
CA LEU A 150 -6.39 13.28 -2.60
C LEU A 150 -6.68 14.68 -3.11
N ASN A 151 -7.42 14.78 -4.21
CA ASN A 151 -7.90 16.05 -4.71
C ASN A 151 -8.91 16.73 -3.76
N ARG A 152 -9.10 18.03 -3.94
CA ARG A 152 -9.98 18.90 -3.12
C ARG A 152 -11.46 18.53 -3.13
N PHE A 153 -11.90 17.74 -4.09
CA PHE A 153 -13.29 17.30 -4.19
C PHE A 153 -13.56 16.06 -3.33
N GLU A 154 -12.50 15.39 -2.87
CA GLU A 154 -12.56 14.17 -2.09
C GLU A 154 -12.08 14.34 -0.65
N THR A 155 -11.22 15.34 -0.36
CA THR A 155 -10.78 15.63 1.01
C THR A 155 -10.47 17.12 1.22
N ASP A 156 -10.70 17.57 2.46
CA ASP A 156 -10.33 18.91 2.90
C ASP A 156 -8.99 18.97 3.66
N LEU A 157 -8.27 17.83 3.81
CA LEU A 157 -7.13 17.78 4.73
C LEU A 157 -5.77 17.76 4.02
N ILE A 158 -5.51 16.79 3.15
CA ILE A 158 -4.21 16.62 2.49
C ILE A 158 -4.43 16.49 0.98
N ASN A 159 -4.04 17.53 0.24
CA ASN A 159 -4.27 17.61 -1.20
C ASN A 159 -2.97 17.61 -2.01
N THR A 160 -1.85 18.04 -1.44
CA THR A 160 -0.60 18.19 -2.16
C THR A 160 0.50 17.30 -1.59
N VAL A 161 1.50 17.03 -2.41
CA VAL A 161 2.73 16.33 -2.00
C VAL A 161 3.37 17.01 -0.79
N ASP A 162 3.44 18.34 -0.78
CA ASP A 162 4.07 19.07 0.32
C ASP A 162 3.33 18.88 1.65
N GLN A 163 1.99 18.82 1.62
CA GLN A 163 1.18 18.48 2.81
C GLN A 163 1.39 17.02 3.24
N GLY A 164 1.47 16.09 2.29
CA GLY A 164 1.79 14.69 2.58
C GLY A 164 3.16 14.54 3.23
N LEU A 165 4.17 15.22 2.71
CA LEU A 165 5.52 15.25 3.29
C LEU A 165 5.54 15.89 4.70
N GLN A 166 4.73 16.92 4.94
CA GLN A 166 4.55 17.49 6.26
C GLN A 166 3.95 16.46 7.23
N LEU A 167 2.90 15.74 6.82
CA LEU A 167 2.27 14.69 7.63
C LEU A 167 3.27 13.61 8.03
N ILE A 168 4.07 13.10 7.06
CA ILE A 168 5.09 12.08 7.31
C ILE A 168 6.12 12.56 8.35
N ARG A 169 6.62 13.79 8.21
CA ARG A 169 7.56 14.38 9.19
C ARG A 169 6.95 14.45 10.58
N GLU A 170 5.69 14.85 10.69
CA GLU A 170 5.01 14.98 11.98
C GLU A 170 4.64 13.63 12.61
N ILE A 171 4.34 12.60 11.80
CA ILE A 171 4.20 11.21 12.30
C ILE A 171 5.52 10.75 12.90
N GLY A 172 6.66 11.01 12.22
CA GLY A 172 8.00 10.74 12.72
C GLY A 172 8.40 9.26 12.68
N ALA A 173 7.78 8.46 11.81
CA ALA A 173 8.08 7.03 11.62
C ALA A 173 8.75 6.81 10.25
N ASP A 174 9.78 5.94 10.21
CA ASP A 174 10.59 5.65 9.03
C ASP A 174 9.90 4.72 8.00
N ASN A 175 8.85 4.06 8.41
CA ASN A 175 8.04 3.17 7.56
C ASN A 175 6.78 3.84 6.98
N VAL A 176 6.66 5.17 7.04
CA VAL A 176 5.57 5.92 6.42
C VAL A 176 6.10 6.70 5.22
N GLY A 177 5.42 6.60 4.09
CA GLY A 177 5.72 7.33 2.87
C GLY A 177 4.45 7.72 2.13
N LEU A 178 4.56 8.03 0.83
CA LEU A 178 3.46 8.51 0.00
C LEU A 178 3.07 7.47 -1.05
N LEU A 179 1.78 7.35 -1.29
CA LEU A 179 1.22 6.99 -2.57
C LEU A 179 0.99 8.29 -3.35
N LEU A 180 1.51 8.38 -4.56
CA LEU A 180 1.25 9.50 -5.48
C LEU A 180 0.38 9.03 -6.64
N ASP A 181 -0.74 9.69 -6.84
CA ASP A 181 -1.69 9.39 -7.92
C ASP A 181 -1.76 10.58 -8.90
N THR A 182 -1.50 10.31 -10.18
CA THR A 182 -1.47 11.34 -11.23
C THR A 182 -2.82 11.99 -11.49
N PHE A 183 -3.95 11.33 -11.22
CA PHE A 183 -5.27 11.95 -11.29
C PHE A 183 -5.43 13.04 -10.23
N HIS A 184 -5.09 12.74 -8.97
CA HIS A 184 -5.14 13.72 -7.90
C HIS A 184 -4.13 14.85 -8.10
N MET A 185 -2.90 14.51 -8.49
CA MET A 185 -1.84 15.49 -8.79
C MET A 185 -2.21 16.42 -9.95
N ASN A 186 -2.93 15.93 -10.96
CA ASN A 186 -3.39 16.76 -12.09
C ASN A 186 -4.33 17.89 -11.64
N ILE A 187 -5.07 17.69 -10.57
CA ILE A 187 -5.98 18.70 -10.02
C ILE A 187 -5.24 19.66 -9.07
N GLU A 188 -4.32 19.15 -8.27
CA GLU A 188 -3.75 19.87 -7.12
C GLU A 188 -2.36 20.43 -7.35
N GLU A 189 -1.50 19.78 -8.14
CA GLU A 189 -0.13 20.20 -8.36
C GLU A 189 -0.02 21.17 -9.54
N LYS A 190 0.82 22.19 -9.40
CA LYS A 190 1.11 23.11 -10.50
C LYS A 190 2.10 22.52 -11.49
N ASP A 191 2.94 21.62 -11.05
CA ASP A 191 3.98 20.93 -11.79
C ASP A 191 4.15 19.52 -11.17
N ILE A 192 3.55 18.53 -11.83
CA ILE A 192 3.57 17.14 -11.37
C ILE A 192 5.01 16.60 -11.30
N PRO A 193 5.85 16.72 -12.34
CA PRO A 193 7.25 16.29 -12.26
C PRO A 193 8.05 16.93 -11.12
N ALA A 194 7.86 18.22 -10.87
CA ALA A 194 8.53 18.90 -9.75
C ALA A 194 8.04 18.39 -8.39
N ALA A 195 6.74 18.09 -8.26
CA ALA A 195 6.18 17.49 -7.03
C ALA A 195 6.76 16.09 -6.78
N ILE A 196 6.88 15.25 -7.81
CA ILE A 196 7.52 13.93 -7.71
C ILE A 196 8.97 14.05 -7.23
N ARG A 197 9.75 15.01 -7.78
CA ARG A 197 11.14 15.24 -7.34
C ARG A 197 11.22 15.65 -5.87
N ARG A 198 10.28 16.50 -5.39
CA ARG A 198 10.21 16.87 -3.97
C ARG A 198 9.92 15.68 -3.05
N ALA A 199 9.16 14.70 -3.53
CA ALA A 199 8.84 13.48 -2.80
C ALA A 199 9.95 12.41 -2.86
N ALA A 200 11.09 12.67 -3.50
CA ALA A 200 12.18 11.71 -3.64
C ALA A 200 12.56 11.08 -2.29
N GLY A 201 12.68 9.74 -2.26
CA GLY A 201 12.95 8.95 -1.06
C GLY A 201 11.74 8.67 -0.16
N HIS A 202 10.59 9.31 -0.43
CA HIS A 202 9.35 9.10 0.33
C HIS A 202 8.25 8.40 -0.47
N ILE A 203 8.41 8.21 -1.79
CA ILE A 203 7.41 7.54 -2.63
C ILE A 203 7.47 6.03 -2.37
N VAL A 204 6.36 5.45 -1.95
CA VAL A 204 6.17 4.01 -1.68
C VAL A 204 5.48 3.33 -2.84
N GLU A 205 4.45 3.98 -3.37
CA GLU A 205 3.64 3.52 -4.49
C GLU A 205 3.32 4.68 -5.43
N PHE A 206 3.03 4.34 -6.68
CA PHE A 206 2.65 5.32 -7.69
C PHE A 206 1.46 4.82 -8.49
N HIS A 207 0.33 5.53 -8.42
CA HIS A 207 -0.83 5.30 -9.25
C HIS A 207 -0.70 6.09 -10.56
N ALA A 208 -0.54 5.36 -11.64
CA ALA A 208 -0.45 5.90 -13.00
C ALA A 208 -1.85 5.96 -13.62
N CYS A 209 -2.60 6.98 -13.24
CA CYS A 209 -3.98 7.21 -13.64
C CYS A 209 -4.07 8.29 -14.71
N SER A 210 -4.96 8.14 -15.68
CA SER A 210 -5.33 9.22 -16.59
C SER A 210 -5.93 10.41 -15.84
N ASN A 211 -5.87 11.60 -16.42
CA ASN A 211 -6.44 12.82 -15.83
C ASN A 211 -7.96 12.75 -15.61
N ASP A 212 -8.66 11.82 -16.22
CA ASP A 212 -10.11 11.60 -16.08
C ASP A 212 -10.50 10.21 -15.57
N ARG A 213 -9.51 9.42 -15.05
CA ARG A 213 -9.70 8.01 -14.66
C ARG A 213 -9.96 7.06 -15.85
N GLY A 214 -9.71 7.51 -17.09
CA GLY A 214 -9.73 6.72 -18.31
C GLY A 214 -8.44 5.95 -18.56
N THR A 215 -8.15 5.68 -19.84
CA THR A 215 -6.95 4.95 -20.26
C THR A 215 -5.69 5.82 -20.11
N PRO A 216 -4.68 5.43 -19.31
CA PRO A 216 -3.41 6.15 -19.29
C PRO A 216 -2.79 6.26 -20.68
N GLY A 217 -2.46 7.49 -21.07
CA GLY A 217 -1.92 7.82 -22.41
C GLY A 217 -2.96 8.33 -23.41
N GLU A 218 -4.26 8.20 -23.12
CA GLU A 218 -5.34 8.88 -23.83
C GLU A 218 -5.73 10.18 -23.10
N ASP A 219 -4.72 10.96 -22.67
CA ASP A 219 -4.84 12.10 -21.78
C ASP A 219 -3.81 13.18 -22.11
N HIS A 220 -3.77 14.25 -21.33
CA HIS A 220 -2.84 15.36 -21.49
C HIS A 220 -1.69 15.38 -20.45
N LEU A 221 -1.54 14.30 -19.67
CA LEU A 221 -0.50 14.25 -18.64
C LEU A 221 0.90 14.20 -19.26
N PRO A 222 1.90 14.87 -18.65
CA PRO A 222 3.27 14.89 -19.13
C PRO A 222 4.00 13.58 -18.78
N TRP A 223 3.56 12.46 -19.32
CA TRP A 223 4.05 11.13 -18.97
C TRP A 223 5.56 10.95 -19.11
N ARG A 224 6.15 11.61 -20.10
CA ARG A 224 7.60 11.60 -20.30
C ARG A 224 8.32 12.24 -19.14
N GLU A 225 7.91 13.45 -18.77
CA GLU A 225 8.51 14.22 -17.67
C GLU A 225 8.23 13.57 -16.31
N ILE A 226 7.09 12.89 -16.15
CA ILE A 226 6.75 12.06 -14.99
C ILE A 226 7.73 10.88 -14.89
N ALA A 227 7.99 10.17 -15.99
CA ALA A 227 8.94 9.06 -16.02
C ALA A 227 10.36 9.52 -15.68
N GLU A 228 10.79 10.68 -16.22
CA GLU A 228 12.08 11.30 -15.89
C GLU A 228 12.17 11.65 -14.40
N ALA A 229 11.12 12.26 -13.83
CA ALA A 229 11.07 12.64 -12.42
C ALA A 229 11.11 11.44 -11.47
N LEU A 230 10.37 10.37 -11.76
CA LEU A 230 10.42 9.12 -10.98
C LEU A 230 11.80 8.46 -11.02
N ARG A 231 12.45 8.47 -12.18
CA ARG A 231 13.83 7.98 -12.32
C ARG A 231 14.82 8.81 -11.51
N GLU A 232 14.72 10.15 -11.57
CA GLU A 232 15.56 11.06 -10.79
C GLU A 232 15.32 10.89 -9.28
N ALA A 233 14.08 10.64 -8.88
CA ALA A 233 13.70 10.28 -7.51
C ALA A 233 14.17 8.88 -7.09
N ARG A 234 14.77 8.09 -8.01
CA ARG A 234 15.18 6.69 -7.81
C ARG A 234 14.04 5.80 -7.32
N TYR A 235 12.87 6.02 -7.88
CA TYR A 235 11.71 5.21 -7.55
C TYR A 235 11.81 3.82 -8.18
N GLU A 236 11.70 2.77 -7.36
CA GLU A 236 11.79 1.36 -7.77
C GLU A 236 10.50 0.58 -7.45
N GLY A 237 9.49 1.26 -6.92
CA GLY A 237 8.20 0.67 -6.59
C GLY A 237 7.33 0.33 -7.80
N PRO A 238 6.11 -0.17 -7.57
CA PRO A 238 5.17 -0.50 -8.64
C PRO A 238 4.54 0.74 -9.27
N LEU A 239 4.20 0.64 -10.56
CA LEU A 239 3.27 1.55 -11.24
C LEU A 239 1.93 0.82 -11.36
N VAL A 240 0.92 1.31 -10.65
CA VAL A 240 -0.42 0.70 -10.62
C VAL A 240 -1.40 1.56 -11.42
N ILE A 241 -2.15 0.95 -12.32
CA ILE A 241 -3.30 1.61 -12.96
C ILE A 241 -4.48 1.49 -12.01
N GLU A 242 -4.97 2.63 -11.54
CA GLU A 242 -6.23 2.71 -10.84
C GLU A 242 -7.27 3.41 -11.71
N ALA A 243 -8.39 2.78 -11.89
CA ALA A 243 -9.60 3.28 -12.52
C ALA A 243 -10.79 2.58 -11.89
N PHE A 244 -12.00 3.03 -12.21
CA PHE A 244 -13.20 2.51 -11.59
C PHE A 244 -14.20 2.07 -12.63
N THR A 245 -14.91 0.98 -12.34
CA THR A 245 -15.97 0.50 -13.24
C THR A 245 -17.20 1.43 -13.18
N PRO A 246 -17.73 1.87 -14.34
CA PRO A 246 -18.98 2.62 -14.38
C PRO A 246 -20.22 1.71 -14.19
N GLU A 247 -20.05 0.38 -14.22
CA GLU A 247 -21.13 -0.60 -14.17
C GLU A 247 -21.67 -0.82 -12.75
N ILE A 248 -20.86 -0.51 -11.72
CA ILE A 248 -21.24 -0.63 -10.31
C ILE A 248 -21.59 0.77 -9.79
N ARG A 249 -22.89 0.98 -9.58
CA ARG A 249 -23.46 2.30 -9.31
C ARG A 249 -22.87 2.99 -8.08
N GLU A 250 -22.59 2.23 -7.04
CA GLU A 250 -22.09 2.75 -5.75
C GLU A 250 -20.71 3.39 -5.93
N ILE A 251 -19.77 2.67 -6.54
CA ILE A 251 -18.43 3.19 -6.76
C ILE A 251 -18.44 4.27 -7.84
N ALA A 252 -19.17 4.10 -8.93
CA ALA A 252 -19.28 5.09 -9.99
C ALA A 252 -19.79 6.44 -9.45
N LYS A 253 -20.75 6.42 -8.53
CA LYS A 253 -21.25 7.60 -7.83
C LYS A 253 -20.18 8.20 -6.89
N ALA A 254 -19.49 7.36 -6.12
CA ALA A 254 -18.50 7.82 -5.14
C ALA A 254 -17.33 8.55 -5.80
N VAL A 255 -16.91 8.11 -7.01
CA VAL A 255 -15.80 8.68 -7.78
C VAL A 255 -16.25 9.52 -8.99
N SER A 256 -17.55 9.84 -9.07
CA SER A 256 -18.14 10.73 -10.09
C SER A 256 -17.91 10.27 -11.55
N ILE A 257 -17.97 8.97 -11.82
CA ILE A 257 -17.90 8.42 -13.16
C ILE A 257 -19.31 8.23 -13.72
N TRP A 258 -19.73 9.15 -14.59
CA TRP A 258 -21.09 9.22 -15.13
C TRP A 258 -21.25 8.60 -16.52
N ARG A 259 -20.17 8.20 -17.15
CA ARG A 259 -20.12 7.61 -18.49
C ARG A 259 -19.00 6.58 -18.59
N PRO A 260 -19.05 5.64 -19.54
CA PRO A 260 -17.88 4.84 -19.88
C PRO A 260 -16.72 5.72 -20.34
N LEU A 261 -15.51 5.47 -19.81
CA LEU A 261 -14.27 6.21 -20.12
C LEU A 261 -13.36 5.44 -21.08
N ALA A 262 -13.71 4.18 -21.37
CA ALA A 262 -13.06 3.33 -22.36
C ALA A 262 -14.11 2.37 -22.95
N ARG A 263 -13.75 1.67 -24.02
CA ARG A 263 -14.64 0.67 -24.66
C ARG A 263 -14.93 -0.55 -23.76
N SER A 264 -14.03 -0.87 -22.84
CA SER A 264 -14.19 -1.83 -21.75
C SER A 264 -13.11 -1.65 -20.71
N GLN A 265 -13.29 -2.20 -19.51
CA GLN A 265 -12.31 -2.16 -18.44
C GLN A 265 -11.02 -2.93 -18.80
N ASP A 266 -11.14 -4.04 -19.52
CA ASP A 266 -9.97 -4.78 -20.03
C ASP A 266 -9.20 -3.95 -21.08
N ALA A 267 -9.90 -3.23 -21.93
CA ALA A 267 -9.25 -2.35 -22.91
C ALA A 267 -8.51 -1.19 -22.23
N LEU A 268 -9.14 -0.56 -21.23
CA LEU A 268 -8.51 0.46 -20.41
C LEU A 268 -7.19 -0.05 -19.79
N ALA A 269 -7.26 -1.20 -19.12
CA ALA A 269 -6.12 -1.80 -18.46
C ALA A 269 -5.01 -2.20 -19.45
N ALA A 270 -5.35 -2.88 -20.54
CA ALA A 270 -4.38 -3.39 -21.52
C ALA A 270 -3.68 -2.25 -22.29
N GLU A 271 -4.44 -1.25 -22.76
CA GLU A 271 -3.90 -0.12 -23.52
C GLU A 271 -3.11 0.82 -22.62
N GLY A 272 -3.58 1.05 -21.38
CA GLY A 272 -2.83 1.76 -20.35
C GLY A 272 -1.49 1.08 -20.03
N LEU A 273 -1.48 -0.23 -19.81
CA LEU A 273 -0.25 -0.99 -19.59
C LEU A 273 0.73 -0.85 -20.76
N LYS A 274 0.22 -0.96 -22.00
CA LYS A 274 1.03 -0.79 -23.20
C LYS A 274 1.67 0.60 -23.28
N HIS A 275 0.92 1.65 -22.94
CA HIS A 275 1.42 3.02 -22.89
C HIS A 275 2.49 3.18 -21.81
N LEU A 276 2.24 2.71 -20.60
CA LEU A 276 3.19 2.81 -19.48
C LEU A 276 4.50 2.08 -19.80
N ARG A 277 4.44 0.86 -20.33
CA ARG A 277 5.63 0.13 -20.76
C ARG A 277 6.41 0.89 -21.83
N ALA A 278 5.73 1.37 -22.86
CA ALA A 278 6.38 2.12 -23.92
C ALA A 278 7.05 3.40 -23.41
N THR A 279 6.48 4.05 -22.39
CA THR A 279 7.01 5.27 -21.80
C THR A 279 8.18 4.97 -20.86
N PHE A 280 7.98 4.10 -19.88
CA PHE A 280 8.94 3.92 -18.78
C PHE A 280 10.12 2.99 -19.15
N GLU A 281 9.93 2.01 -20.04
CA GLU A 281 11.03 1.11 -20.48
C GLU A 281 12.00 1.81 -21.46
N ARG A 282 11.52 2.72 -22.28
CA ARG A 282 12.40 3.55 -23.12
C ARG A 282 13.41 4.35 -22.30
N TYR A 283 12.98 4.88 -21.16
CA TYR A 283 13.85 5.67 -20.29
C TYR A 283 14.86 4.82 -19.53
N ALA A 284 14.53 3.57 -19.22
CA ALA A 284 15.45 2.62 -18.61
C ALA A 284 16.61 2.24 -19.58
N SER A 285 16.32 2.08 -20.87
CA SER A 285 17.32 1.72 -21.88
C SER A 285 18.23 2.91 -22.27
N PHE A 286 17.72 4.14 -22.24
CA PHE A 286 18.49 5.33 -22.62
C PHE A 286 19.59 5.67 -21.60
N ASP A 287 19.35 5.38 -20.32
CA ASP A 287 20.33 5.63 -19.24
C ASP A 287 21.47 4.60 -19.23
N ALA A 288 21.20 3.37 -19.60
CA ALA A 288 22.21 2.31 -19.71
C ALA A 288 23.30 2.67 -20.75
N SER A 289 23.00 3.50 -21.73
CA SER A 289 23.95 3.98 -22.76
C SER A 289 24.77 5.19 -22.31
N ARG A 290 24.25 5.99 -21.35
CA ARG A 290 24.93 7.21 -20.87
C ARG A 290 25.76 7.01 -19.59
N HIS A 291 25.43 6.01 -18.79
CA HIS A 291 26.18 5.65 -17.57
C HIS A 291 26.47 4.15 -17.57
N PRO A 292 27.54 3.69 -18.24
CA PRO A 292 27.98 2.31 -18.07
C PRO A 292 28.21 2.08 -16.57
N ARG A 293 27.50 1.08 -16.00
CA ARG A 293 27.63 0.70 -14.58
C ARG A 293 29.11 0.65 -14.23
N ILE A 294 29.59 1.60 -13.42
CA ILE A 294 30.91 1.53 -12.82
C ILE A 294 30.86 0.31 -11.91
N LYS A 295 31.41 -0.81 -12.36
CA LYS A 295 31.61 -1.98 -11.50
C LYS A 295 32.36 -1.49 -10.27
N PRO A 296 31.88 -1.70 -9.02
CA PRO A 296 32.62 -1.30 -7.85
C PRO A 296 33.99 -1.95 -7.93
N ARG A 297 35.05 -1.15 -8.03
CA ARG A 297 36.42 -1.63 -7.87
C ARG A 297 36.55 -2.09 -6.43
N LEU A 298 36.39 -3.38 -6.20
CA LEU A 298 36.77 -4.02 -4.95
C LEU A 298 38.26 -3.73 -4.76
N LYS A 299 38.62 -2.96 -3.72
CA LYS A 299 40.01 -2.76 -3.34
C LYS A 299 40.64 -4.14 -3.10
N PRO A 300 41.87 -4.42 -3.62
CA PRO A 300 42.53 -5.71 -3.49
C PRO A 300 43.01 -5.98 -2.06
N GLY A 301 42.18 -6.07 -1.09
CA GLY A 301 42.49 -6.32 0.31
C GLY A 301 41.35 -6.99 1.07
N LEU A 302 40.15 -6.96 0.52
CA LEU A 302 38.96 -7.52 1.22
C LEU A 302 38.69 -9.00 0.89
N THR A 303 39.35 -9.54 -0.12
CA THR A 303 39.17 -10.94 -0.55
C THR A 303 39.93 -11.94 0.34
N LEU A 304 40.94 -11.49 1.11
CA LEU A 304 41.68 -12.36 2.03
C LEU A 304 40.94 -12.57 3.39
N LEU A 305 40.09 -11.62 3.82
CA LEU A 305 39.37 -11.74 5.10
C LEU A 305 38.14 -12.62 5.06
N LEU A 306 37.57 -12.85 3.86
CA LEU A 306 36.41 -13.75 3.70
C LEU A 306 36.81 -15.21 3.52
N LYS A 307 38.05 -15.51 3.05
CA LYS A 307 38.56 -16.87 2.99
C LYS A 307 39.09 -17.41 4.31
N ALA A 308 39.46 -16.56 5.25
CA ALA A 308 39.92 -16.98 6.57
C ALA A 308 38.76 -17.32 7.55
N ARG A 309 37.52 -16.90 7.27
CA ARG A 309 36.36 -17.22 8.11
C ARG A 309 35.65 -18.52 7.74
N SER A 310 35.87 -19.04 6.54
CA SER A 310 35.30 -20.35 6.10
C SER A 310 36.14 -21.58 6.46
N ALA A 311 37.40 -21.38 6.92
CA ALA A 311 38.30 -22.46 7.30
C ALA A 311 38.24 -22.83 8.81
N ASN A 312 37.61 -22.00 9.65
CA ASN A 312 37.53 -22.26 11.09
C ASN A 312 36.15 -22.77 11.59
N ALA A 313 35.25 -23.15 10.70
CA ALA A 313 33.92 -23.66 11.06
C ALA A 313 33.81 -25.22 10.96
N SER A 314 34.93 -25.93 10.77
CA SER A 314 34.88 -27.38 10.52
C SER A 314 35.57 -28.25 11.61
N THR A 315 35.89 -27.69 12.77
CA THR A 315 36.58 -28.47 13.82
C THR A 315 36.00 -28.11 15.20
N GLU A 316 34.77 -28.53 15.47
CA GLU A 316 34.28 -28.78 16.83
C GLU A 316 32.91 -29.46 16.78
N ALA A 317 32.96 -30.78 16.57
CA ALA A 317 31.83 -31.65 16.87
C ALA A 317 32.37 -33.04 17.21
N ARG A 318 32.43 -33.35 18.49
CA ARG A 318 32.39 -34.69 19.17
C ARG A 318 32.85 -34.52 20.60
N SER A 319 32.04 -34.76 21.57
CA SER A 319 31.68 -36.06 22.17
C SER A 319 30.75 -35.87 23.41
N PRO A 320 30.06 -36.94 23.84
CA PRO A 320 28.90 -36.90 24.69
C PRO A 320 29.23 -37.20 26.15
N VAL A 321 28.23 -37.13 27.08
CA VAL A 321 28.07 -37.99 28.25
C VAL A 321 26.91 -37.50 29.13
N GLN A 322 25.88 -38.30 29.24
CA GLN A 322 25.22 -39.06 30.31
C GLN A 322 24.35 -38.29 31.29
N ALA A 323 23.12 -38.65 31.24
CA ALA A 323 22.21 -39.28 32.22
C ALA A 323 22.27 -38.83 33.70
N GLY A 324 21.14 -38.45 34.19
CA GLY A 324 20.87 -38.36 35.65
C GLY A 324 19.40 -38.15 35.89
N VAL A 325 18.65 -39.24 36.06
CA VAL A 325 17.30 -39.37 36.58
C VAL A 325 17.27 -39.05 38.08
N ARG A 326 16.27 -38.35 38.58
CA ARG A 326 15.58 -38.69 39.85
C ARG A 326 14.24 -37.97 40.00
N ASP A 327 13.25 -38.81 40.34
CA ASP A 327 11.88 -38.56 40.80
C ASP A 327 11.77 -37.78 42.10
N SER A 328 10.61 -37.14 42.28
CA SER A 328 9.72 -37.23 43.47
C SER A 328 8.53 -36.27 43.28
N ALA A 329 7.38 -36.69 43.09
CA ALA A 329 6.16 -37.09 43.82
C ALA A 329 5.71 -36.12 44.93
N GLY A 330 4.41 -35.75 44.91
CA GLY A 330 3.66 -35.12 46.00
C GLY A 330 2.54 -34.21 45.47
N SER A 331 1.39 -34.66 45.11
CA SER A 331 0.09 -34.92 45.78
C SER A 331 -0.48 -33.74 46.57
N GLY A 332 -1.70 -33.33 46.23
CA GLY A 332 -2.52 -32.45 47.07
C GLY A 332 -3.75 -31.88 46.39
N SER A 333 -4.78 -32.65 46.36
CA SER A 333 -6.20 -32.38 46.06
C SER A 333 -6.80 -31.22 46.87
N HIS A 334 -7.71 -30.44 46.27
CA HIS A 334 -9.06 -30.24 46.79
C HIS A 334 -9.93 -29.39 45.83
N ARG A 335 -11.01 -30.00 45.40
CA ARG A 335 -12.31 -29.41 45.01
C ARG A 335 -13.25 -29.67 46.19
N PRO A 336 -14.53 -29.20 46.26
CA PRO A 336 -15.33 -28.32 45.43
C PRO A 336 -16.19 -27.34 46.28
N THR A 337 -17.01 -26.48 45.70
CA THR A 337 -18.48 -26.50 45.82
C THR A 337 -19.15 -25.28 45.23
N ALA A 338 -20.25 -25.56 44.60
CA ALA A 338 -21.24 -24.72 43.94
C ALA A 338 -22.22 -23.98 44.88
N ARG A 339 -22.91 -22.92 44.33
CA ARG A 339 -24.37 -22.66 44.43
C ARG A 339 -24.67 -21.25 43.91
N THR A 340 -25.34 -21.09 42.81
CA THR A 340 -26.78 -21.00 42.47
C THR A 340 -27.55 -19.77 42.99
N LYS A 341 -28.27 -19.17 42.02
CA LYS A 341 -29.57 -18.44 42.09
C LYS A 341 -29.45 -16.92 42.25
N ARG A 342 -30.20 -16.10 41.58
CA ARG A 342 -31.39 -16.07 40.72
C ARG A 342 -31.58 -14.61 40.27
N ASP A 343 -32.04 -14.40 39.05
CA ASP A 343 -32.80 -13.30 38.51
C ASP A 343 -34.02 -12.92 39.39
N PRO A 344 -34.74 -11.87 39.25
CA PRO A 344 -34.97 -11.02 38.07
C PRO A 344 -35.26 -9.53 38.39
N ARG A 345 -35.08 -8.60 37.44
CA ARG A 345 -36.13 -7.73 36.87
C ARG A 345 -35.60 -6.87 35.71
#